data_069bd9a58147f2fe7d51c549f6a657e3
#
_entry.id   069bd9a58147f2fe7d51c549f6a657e3
#
_cell.length_a   1.000
_cell.length_b   1.000
_cell.length_c   1.000
_cell.angle_alpha   90.00
_cell.angle_beta   90.00
_cell.angle_gamma   90.00
#
_symmetry.space_group_name_H-M   'P 1'
#
loop_
_entity.id
_entity.type
_entity.pdbx_description
1 polymer ?
#
loop_
_entity_poly.entity_id
_entity_poly.type
_entity_poly.pdbx_seq_one_letter_code
_entity_poly.pdbx_strand_id
1 'polypeptide(L)'
;MIRFLSVSLFSITFILSKEVSIKSIELSGPITDRKQEISGMDWYNDNLFFLPENQGGFLFMITKSEIQNNLQKDDQKPIVARQTKFSTPDYSKLIPGFDGFEAICFSNENVYISIESEHNDIMSGHIAWGTIDKKTFEITIPPKNIKKVKTPTQISNMSFESILMHDDHALMLYEANGANLQRGAYHILFSPKDQNTSRIRSVNIEYRITDATRVDENGKFWTINYFWPGDKKALEPSRDLIFENTPKGDSHQSSNIVERLIEFEIKNKRIIFTKSEPIQLVLNEDSPRNWESIVRFDNKGFLIATDKHPRMILSFVPFN
;
A
#
# COMPACT_ATOMS: atom_id res chain seq x y z
N MET A 1 17.44 -40.19 -55.62
CA MET A 1 17.28 -38.81 -55.18
C MET A 1 16.39 -38.83 -53.93
N ILE A 2 17.00 -38.89 -52.72
CA ILE A 2 16.29 -39.03 -51.43
C ILE A 2 16.12 -37.62 -50.88
N ARG A 3 14.88 -37.16 -50.72
CA ARG A 3 14.54 -35.87 -50.08
C ARG A 3 14.45 -36.09 -48.58
N PHE A 4 15.37 -35.47 -47.81
CA PHE A 4 15.23 -35.37 -46.37
C PHE A 4 14.22 -34.25 -46.04
N LEU A 5 13.11 -34.62 -45.39
CA LEU A 5 12.21 -33.68 -44.74
C LEU A 5 12.80 -33.31 -43.41
N SER A 6 13.20 -32.06 -43.27
CA SER A 6 13.63 -31.49 -41.99
C SER A 6 12.38 -31.05 -41.22
N VAL A 7 12.04 -31.75 -40.15
CA VAL A 7 10.98 -31.34 -39.21
C VAL A 7 11.61 -30.44 -38.15
N SER A 8 11.34 -29.15 -38.24
CA SER A 8 11.70 -28.20 -37.19
C SER A 8 10.72 -28.33 -36.03
N LEU A 9 11.18 -28.89 -34.91
CA LEU A 9 10.46 -28.88 -33.66
C LEU A 9 10.52 -27.46 -33.10
N PHE A 10 9.42 -26.74 -33.17
CA PHE A 10 9.26 -25.50 -32.40
C PHE A 10 8.99 -25.87 -30.94
N SER A 11 9.98 -25.74 -30.07
CA SER A 11 9.78 -25.80 -28.63
C SER A 11 9.06 -24.52 -28.20
N ILE A 12 7.78 -24.60 -27.92
CA ILE A 12 7.03 -23.54 -27.26
C ILE A 12 7.45 -23.58 -25.78
N THR A 13 8.38 -22.72 -25.39
CA THR A 13 8.71 -22.50 -23.98
C THR A 13 7.58 -21.66 -23.40
N PHE A 14 6.69 -22.28 -22.63
CA PHE A 14 5.77 -21.54 -21.79
C PHE A 14 6.60 -20.83 -20.72
N ILE A 15 6.77 -19.52 -20.86
CA ILE A 15 7.28 -18.68 -19.77
C ILE A 15 6.12 -18.57 -18.77
N LEU A 16 6.10 -19.45 -17.77
CA LEU A 16 5.22 -19.30 -16.62
C LEU A 16 5.73 -18.10 -15.82
N SER A 17 4.88 -17.12 -15.59
CA SER A 17 5.18 -16.06 -14.64
C SER A 17 5.32 -16.69 -13.26
N LYS A 18 6.48 -16.49 -12.63
CA LYS A 18 6.77 -17.08 -11.33
C LYS A 18 6.12 -16.25 -10.24
N GLU A 19 5.12 -16.82 -9.56
CA GLU A 19 4.58 -16.22 -8.34
C GLU A 19 5.61 -16.28 -7.20
N VAL A 20 5.58 -15.28 -6.33
CA VAL A 20 6.48 -15.16 -5.19
C VAL A 20 5.79 -15.65 -3.93
N SER A 21 6.39 -16.63 -3.27
CA SER A 21 5.96 -17.04 -1.94
C SER A 21 6.42 -16.01 -0.91
N ILE A 22 5.52 -15.61 -0.03
CA ILE A 22 5.81 -14.72 1.08
C ILE A 22 6.36 -15.49 2.28
N LYS A 23 7.22 -14.85 3.09
CA LYS A 23 7.67 -15.38 4.37
C LYS A 23 7.00 -14.63 5.51
N SER A 24 6.20 -15.33 6.30
CA SER A 24 5.50 -14.75 7.46
C SER A 24 6.49 -14.34 8.55
N ILE A 25 6.23 -13.19 9.18
CA ILE A 25 6.92 -12.69 10.36
C ILE A 25 5.92 -12.72 11.50
N GLU A 26 6.15 -13.62 12.45
CA GLU A 26 5.21 -13.81 13.55
C GLU A 26 5.25 -12.60 14.50
N LEU A 27 4.08 -12.02 14.75
CA LEU A 27 3.86 -10.95 15.72
C LEU A 27 3.04 -11.45 16.90
N SER A 28 3.17 -10.78 18.04
CA SER A 28 2.37 -11.04 19.24
C SER A 28 2.05 -9.76 20.01
N GLY A 29 1.13 -9.88 20.96
CA GLY A 29 0.68 -8.77 21.79
C GLY A 29 -0.40 -7.91 21.09
N PRO A 30 -0.63 -6.68 21.57
CA PRO A 30 -1.78 -5.85 21.14
C PRO A 30 -1.89 -5.58 19.64
N ILE A 31 -0.79 -5.57 18.90
CA ILE A 31 -0.79 -5.37 17.44
C ILE A 31 -1.59 -6.45 16.69
N THR A 32 -1.73 -7.63 17.27
CA THR A 32 -2.47 -8.75 16.67
C THR A 32 -3.97 -8.74 16.99
N ASP A 33 -4.43 -7.80 17.81
CA ASP A 33 -5.85 -7.61 18.05
C ASP A 33 -6.51 -7.05 16.78
N ARG A 34 -7.51 -7.76 16.27
CA ARG A 34 -8.26 -7.38 15.05
C ARG A 34 -8.89 -5.98 15.12
N LYS A 35 -9.09 -5.45 16.34
CA LYS A 35 -9.62 -4.09 16.54
C LYS A 35 -8.60 -2.99 16.23
N GLN A 36 -7.33 -3.35 16.04
CA GLN A 36 -6.31 -2.36 15.68
C GLN A 36 -6.42 -1.95 14.21
N GLU A 37 -6.75 -2.90 13.32
CA GLU A 37 -6.92 -2.62 11.88
C GLU A 37 -5.73 -1.81 11.36
N ILE A 38 -4.59 -2.50 11.12
CA ILE A 38 -3.38 -1.80 10.67
C ILE A 38 -3.55 -1.36 9.23
N SER A 39 -3.64 -0.06 8.98
CA SER A 39 -3.89 0.54 7.68
C SER A 39 -2.65 1.16 7.03
N GLY A 40 -1.57 1.43 7.77
CA GLY A 40 -0.37 2.01 7.18
C GLY A 40 0.92 1.60 7.86
N MET A 41 2.02 1.58 7.09
CA MET A 41 3.38 1.37 7.59
C MET A 41 4.35 2.35 6.95
N ASP A 42 5.31 2.83 7.73
CA ASP A 42 6.49 3.50 7.16
C ASP A 42 7.70 3.42 8.10
N TRP A 43 8.88 3.58 7.52
CA TRP A 43 10.14 3.64 8.25
C TRP A 43 10.43 5.03 8.80
N TYR A 44 10.82 5.08 10.08
CA TYR A 44 11.51 6.23 10.64
C TYR A 44 12.85 5.77 11.22
N ASN A 45 13.94 6.14 10.57
CA ASN A 45 15.26 5.53 10.79
C ASN A 45 15.17 3.99 10.68
N ASP A 46 15.72 3.26 11.65
CA ASP A 46 15.67 1.80 11.70
C ASP A 46 14.47 1.23 12.47
N ASN A 47 13.39 2.00 12.58
CA ASN A 47 12.15 1.57 13.21
C ASN A 47 11.02 1.58 12.18
N LEU A 48 10.32 0.45 12.06
CA LEU A 48 9.10 0.33 11.29
C LEU A 48 7.91 0.67 12.18
N PHE A 49 7.16 1.68 11.78
CA PHE A 49 5.93 2.10 12.45
C PHE A 49 4.72 1.50 11.78
N PHE A 50 3.71 1.18 12.57
CA PHE A 50 2.42 0.67 12.13
C PHE A 50 1.34 1.61 12.65
N LEU A 51 0.50 2.06 11.76
CA LEU A 51 -0.63 2.94 12.04
C LEU A 51 -1.90 2.11 12.23
N PRO A 52 -2.48 2.06 13.45
CA PRO A 52 -3.84 1.57 13.60
C PRO A 52 -4.84 2.54 12.96
N GLU A 53 -5.87 2.03 12.30
CA GLU A 53 -6.96 2.81 11.73
C GLU A 53 -7.69 3.63 12.81
N ASN A 54 -7.85 3.05 13.99
CA ASN A 54 -8.57 3.65 15.09
C ASN A 54 -7.74 4.66 15.91
N GLN A 55 -8.38 5.71 16.44
CA GLN A 55 -7.76 6.70 17.31
C GLN A 55 -7.41 6.16 18.71
N GLY A 56 -6.43 5.25 18.79
CA GLY A 56 -5.99 4.67 20.05
C GLY A 56 -5.02 5.53 20.87
N GLY A 57 -4.51 6.63 20.31
CA GLY A 57 -3.50 7.50 20.94
C GLY A 57 -2.08 6.93 20.93
N PHE A 58 -1.83 5.86 20.15
CA PHE A 58 -0.52 5.23 19.98
C PHE A 58 -0.33 4.69 18.56
N LEU A 59 0.92 4.47 18.20
CA LEU A 59 1.34 3.65 17.06
C LEU A 59 2.12 2.44 17.59
N PHE A 60 2.22 1.40 16.78
CA PHE A 60 3.14 0.30 17.06
C PHE A 60 4.47 0.53 16.34
N MET A 61 5.53 -0.07 16.91
CA MET A 61 6.89 0.07 16.37
C MET A 61 7.69 -1.21 16.62
N ILE A 62 8.44 -1.66 15.60
CA ILE A 62 9.44 -2.73 15.70
C ILE A 62 10.75 -2.26 15.03
N THR A 63 11.90 -2.76 15.49
CA THR A 63 13.17 -2.39 14.88
C THR A 63 13.49 -3.25 13.64
N LYS A 64 14.26 -2.69 12.72
CA LYS A 64 14.81 -3.42 11.58
C LYS A 64 15.58 -4.67 12.00
N SER A 65 16.36 -4.58 13.08
CA SER A 65 17.13 -5.70 13.60
C SER A 65 16.25 -6.85 14.13
N GLU A 66 15.11 -6.56 14.76
CA GLU A 66 14.14 -7.59 15.19
C GLU A 66 13.58 -8.32 13.97
N ILE A 67 13.23 -7.61 12.91
CA ILE A 67 12.75 -8.18 11.65
C ILE A 67 13.85 -9.04 11.00
N GLN A 68 15.08 -8.50 10.86
CA GLN A 68 16.20 -9.23 10.28
C GLN A 68 16.49 -10.53 11.02
N ASN A 69 16.51 -10.50 12.35
CA ASN A 69 16.74 -11.67 13.19
C ASN A 69 15.63 -12.72 13.00
N ASN A 70 14.37 -12.27 12.91
CA ASN A 70 13.23 -13.15 12.68
C ASN A 70 13.30 -13.83 11.31
N LEU A 71 13.72 -13.14 10.27
CA LEU A 71 13.84 -13.70 8.92
C LEU A 71 15.01 -14.69 8.76
N GLN A 72 16.04 -14.63 9.62
CA GLN A 72 17.26 -15.45 9.50
C GLN A 72 17.17 -16.81 10.19
N LYS A 73 16.25 -16.99 11.09
CA LYS A 73 16.16 -18.21 11.91
C LYS A 73 14.80 -18.87 11.75
N ASP A 74 14.75 -20.19 11.77
CA ASP A 74 13.50 -20.96 11.58
C ASP A 74 12.67 -21.07 12.87
N ASP A 75 13.31 -20.98 14.05
CA ASP A 75 12.69 -21.11 15.39
C ASP A 75 12.60 -19.75 16.10
N GLN A 76 11.95 -18.76 15.51
CA GLN A 76 11.83 -17.44 16.12
C GLN A 76 10.63 -17.33 17.05
N LYS A 77 10.87 -16.65 18.19
CA LYS A 77 9.76 -16.15 19.00
C LYS A 77 9.06 -15.01 18.25
N PRO A 78 7.72 -14.92 18.36
CA PRO A 78 6.99 -13.81 17.82
C PRO A 78 7.53 -12.46 18.30
N ILE A 79 7.61 -11.47 17.42
CA ILE A 79 8.03 -10.12 17.76
C ILE A 79 6.89 -9.43 18.53
N VAL A 80 7.21 -8.83 19.67
CA VAL A 80 6.28 -7.98 20.42
C VAL A 80 6.50 -6.54 20.02
N ALA A 81 5.55 -5.97 19.28
CA ALA A 81 5.63 -4.56 18.89
C ALA A 81 5.47 -3.63 20.11
N ARG A 82 6.33 -2.61 20.18
CA ARG A 82 6.26 -1.58 21.21
C ARG A 82 5.24 -0.53 20.80
N GLN A 83 4.57 0.09 21.77
CA GLN A 83 3.73 1.24 21.54
C GLN A 83 4.51 2.54 21.73
N THR A 84 4.25 3.53 20.90
CA THR A 84 4.70 4.91 21.07
C THR A 84 3.51 5.84 21.03
N LYS A 85 3.62 6.95 21.75
CA LYS A 85 2.53 7.92 21.88
C LYS A 85 2.25 8.63 20.55
N PHE A 86 0.96 8.67 20.19
CA PHE A 86 0.44 9.37 19.03
C PHE A 86 -0.60 10.39 19.45
N SER A 87 -0.16 11.65 19.62
CA SER A 87 -1.00 12.75 20.06
C SER A 87 -1.66 13.42 18.87
N THR A 88 -2.95 13.19 18.70
CA THR A 88 -3.80 13.82 17.68
C THR A 88 -4.94 14.57 18.33
N PRO A 89 -5.58 15.52 17.62
CA PRO A 89 -6.91 15.98 17.97
C PRO A 89 -7.91 14.80 17.96
N ASP A 90 -9.02 14.97 18.65
CA ASP A 90 -10.16 14.05 18.53
C ASP A 90 -10.86 14.31 17.18
N TYR A 91 -10.45 13.58 16.16
CA TYR A 91 -10.97 13.74 14.79
C TYR A 91 -12.44 13.32 14.68
N SER A 92 -12.93 12.44 15.53
CA SER A 92 -14.36 12.09 15.55
C SER A 92 -15.26 13.29 15.86
N LYS A 93 -14.72 14.30 16.56
CA LYS A 93 -15.41 15.57 16.84
C LYS A 93 -15.15 16.66 15.80
N LEU A 94 -14.05 16.57 15.08
CA LEU A 94 -13.61 17.61 14.12
C LEU A 94 -14.03 17.31 12.68
N ILE A 95 -14.13 16.03 12.32
CA ILE A 95 -14.44 15.57 10.97
C ILE A 95 -15.79 14.85 11.00
N PRO A 96 -16.85 15.44 10.44
CA PRO A 96 -18.11 14.73 10.28
C PRO A 96 -17.92 13.44 9.48
N GLY A 97 -18.35 12.30 10.07
CA GLY A 97 -18.19 10.99 9.45
C GLY A 97 -16.75 10.48 9.41
N PHE A 98 -15.90 10.87 10.38
CA PHE A 98 -14.57 10.30 10.54
C PHE A 98 -14.66 8.77 10.59
N ASP A 99 -13.93 8.09 9.72
CA ASP A 99 -13.95 6.64 9.61
C ASP A 99 -12.64 6.02 10.11
N GLY A 100 -11.50 6.55 9.70
CA GLY A 100 -10.22 6.05 10.19
C GLY A 100 -9.00 6.78 9.63
N PHE A 101 -7.83 6.34 10.12
CA PHE A 101 -6.53 6.64 9.55
C PHE A 101 -6.20 5.60 8.49
N GLU A 102 -5.71 6.02 7.30
CA GLU A 102 -5.47 5.09 6.19
C GLU A 102 -3.99 4.89 5.88
N ALA A 103 -3.19 5.93 5.93
CA ALA A 103 -1.76 5.81 5.63
C ALA A 103 -0.91 6.77 6.45
N ILE A 104 0.37 6.43 6.59
CA ILE A 104 1.39 7.23 7.28
C ILE A 104 2.65 7.34 6.44
N CYS A 105 3.28 8.52 6.45
CA CYS A 105 4.56 8.75 5.80
C CYS A 105 5.44 9.67 6.64
N PHE A 106 6.71 9.32 6.81
CA PHE A 106 7.70 10.16 7.46
C PHE A 106 8.62 10.82 6.44
N SER A 107 8.91 12.11 6.65
CA SER A 107 9.91 12.86 5.91
C SER A 107 10.73 13.72 6.86
N ASN A 108 11.98 13.33 7.09
CA ASN A 108 12.79 13.89 8.17
C ASN A 108 12.06 13.80 9.52
N GLU A 109 11.81 14.91 10.20
CA GLU A 109 11.05 14.96 11.45
C GLU A 109 9.55 15.22 11.24
N ASN A 110 9.10 15.31 10.00
CA ASN A 110 7.69 15.50 9.70
C ASN A 110 6.98 14.16 9.51
N VAL A 111 5.73 14.12 9.90
CA VAL A 111 4.81 13.01 9.67
C VAL A 111 3.56 13.49 8.94
N TYR A 112 3.09 12.73 8.00
CA TYR A 112 1.87 12.96 7.23
C TYR A 112 0.99 11.74 7.35
N ILE A 113 -0.32 11.96 7.45
CA ILE A 113 -1.32 10.91 7.62
C ILE A 113 -2.50 11.21 6.72
N SER A 114 -2.98 10.21 6.00
CA SER A 114 -4.29 10.28 5.35
C SER A 114 -5.38 9.81 6.31
N ILE A 115 -6.54 10.41 6.17
CA ILE A 115 -7.73 10.14 6.98
C ILE A 115 -8.91 9.99 6.03
N GLU A 116 -9.73 9.00 6.27
CA GLU A 116 -10.99 8.79 5.56
C GLU A 116 -12.18 9.36 6.35
N SER A 117 -13.17 9.85 5.62
CA SER A 117 -14.46 10.22 6.19
C SER A 117 -15.60 10.03 5.19
N GLU A 118 -16.72 9.51 5.67
CA GLU A 118 -17.95 9.45 4.89
C GLU A 118 -19.09 10.13 5.65
N HIS A 119 -19.67 11.18 5.06
CA HIS A 119 -20.77 11.93 5.67
C HIS A 119 -21.84 12.26 4.66
N ASN A 120 -23.08 11.83 4.91
CA ASN A 120 -24.22 11.99 4.01
C ASN A 120 -23.93 11.44 2.59
N ASP A 121 -23.38 10.23 2.51
CA ASP A 121 -22.97 9.54 1.27
C ASP A 121 -21.88 10.29 0.46
N ILE A 122 -21.16 11.19 1.11
CA ILE A 122 -20.06 11.92 0.48
C ILE A 122 -18.73 11.46 1.10
N MET A 123 -17.95 10.73 0.30
CA MET A 123 -16.58 10.36 0.62
C MET A 123 -15.65 11.56 0.53
N SER A 124 -14.76 11.66 1.48
CA SER A 124 -13.71 12.67 1.51
C SER A 124 -12.45 12.12 2.15
N GLY A 125 -11.32 12.47 1.63
CA GLY A 125 -10.05 12.29 2.31
C GLY A 125 -9.65 13.53 3.08
N HIS A 126 -8.73 13.36 4.01
CA HIS A 126 -8.02 14.47 4.67
C HIS A 126 -6.55 14.14 4.73
N ILE A 127 -5.71 15.15 4.72
CA ILE A 127 -4.32 15.05 5.11
C ILE A 127 -4.12 15.79 6.42
N ALA A 128 -3.50 15.11 7.39
CA ALA A 128 -3.04 15.70 8.62
C ALA A 128 -1.52 15.62 8.70
N TRP A 129 -0.87 16.60 9.34
CA TRP A 129 0.60 16.62 9.44
C TRP A 129 1.08 17.16 10.78
N GLY A 130 2.22 16.64 11.19
CA GLY A 130 2.85 16.99 12.45
C GLY A 130 4.30 16.61 12.49
N THR A 131 4.82 16.32 13.68
CA THR A 131 6.23 16.00 13.89
C THR A 131 6.41 14.78 14.78
N ILE A 132 7.56 14.12 14.60
CA ILE A 132 8.04 13.02 15.45
C ILE A 132 9.25 13.51 16.25
N ASP A 133 9.29 13.23 17.55
CA ASP A 133 10.47 13.46 18.38
C ASP A 133 11.52 12.35 18.12
N LYS A 134 12.75 12.74 17.79
CA LYS A 134 13.84 11.82 17.44
C LYS A 134 14.28 10.89 18.57
N LYS A 135 14.04 11.25 19.83
CA LYS A 135 14.52 10.51 21.00
C LYS A 135 13.44 9.62 21.58
N THR A 136 12.24 10.17 21.72
CA THR A 136 11.10 9.46 22.32
C THR A 136 10.25 8.72 21.30
N PHE A 137 10.36 9.09 20.01
CA PHE A 137 9.51 8.64 18.92
C PHE A 137 8.03 9.00 19.09
N GLU A 138 7.73 9.92 19.99
CA GLU A 138 6.38 10.44 20.15
C GLU A 138 5.99 11.33 18.96
N ILE A 139 4.78 11.14 18.47
CA ILE A 139 4.24 11.90 17.34
C ILE A 139 3.19 12.86 17.85
N THR A 140 3.23 14.10 17.34
CA THR A 140 2.25 15.13 17.66
C THR A 140 1.71 15.77 16.39
N ILE A 141 0.39 15.77 16.24
CA ILE A 141 -0.33 16.45 15.16
C ILE A 141 -1.16 17.59 15.75
N PRO A 142 -0.82 18.87 15.46
CA PRO A 142 -1.59 20.01 15.93
C PRO A 142 -3.00 20.09 15.33
N PRO A 143 -4.03 20.55 16.06
CA PRO A 143 -5.42 20.60 15.57
C PRO A 143 -5.63 21.39 14.27
N LYS A 144 -4.80 22.40 14.01
CA LYS A 144 -4.87 23.23 12.80
C LYS A 144 -4.23 22.58 11.58
N ASN A 145 -3.45 21.51 11.79
CA ASN A 145 -2.69 20.85 10.72
C ASN A 145 -3.53 19.74 10.10
N ILE A 146 -4.61 20.12 9.47
CA ILE A 146 -5.48 19.23 8.74
C ILE A 146 -6.06 19.95 7.54
N LYS A 147 -6.20 19.23 6.42
CA LYS A 147 -6.85 19.74 5.19
C LYS A 147 -7.72 18.68 4.57
N LYS A 148 -8.99 19.05 4.30
CA LYS A 148 -9.91 18.22 3.54
C LYS A 148 -9.51 18.15 2.09
N VAL A 149 -9.55 16.96 1.50
CA VAL A 149 -9.21 16.64 0.13
C VAL A 149 -10.38 15.93 -0.52
N LYS A 150 -10.82 16.42 -1.68
CA LYS A 150 -11.91 15.77 -2.41
C LYS A 150 -11.40 14.50 -3.10
N THR A 151 -12.10 13.39 -2.94
CA THR A 151 -11.83 12.14 -3.66
C THR A 151 -12.14 12.31 -5.16
N PRO A 152 -11.40 11.64 -6.05
CA PRO A 152 -11.66 11.67 -7.50
C PRO A 152 -13.03 11.11 -7.89
N THR A 153 -13.48 10.07 -7.21
CA THR A 153 -14.81 9.45 -7.37
C THR A 153 -15.53 9.37 -6.02
N GLN A 154 -16.79 9.01 -6.03
CA GLN A 154 -17.62 8.84 -4.83
C GLN A 154 -18.02 7.37 -4.72
N ILE A 155 -17.14 6.57 -4.12
CA ILE A 155 -17.36 5.16 -3.82
C ILE A 155 -17.24 5.04 -2.29
N SER A 156 -18.24 4.47 -1.63
CA SER A 156 -18.25 4.28 -0.19
C SER A 156 -17.05 3.45 0.25
N ASN A 157 -16.42 3.84 1.35
CA ASN A 157 -15.23 3.19 1.91
C ASN A 157 -14.06 3.11 0.91
N MET A 158 -13.86 4.16 0.08
CA MET A 158 -12.73 4.26 -0.84
C MET A 158 -12.17 5.67 -0.88
N SER A 159 -10.97 5.85 -0.38
CA SER A 159 -10.30 7.14 -0.23
C SER A 159 -8.82 7.11 -0.65
N PHE A 160 -7.97 7.73 0.13
CA PHE A 160 -6.52 7.81 -0.12
C PHE A 160 -5.80 6.86 0.82
N GLU A 161 -5.60 5.64 0.35
CA GLU A 161 -4.97 4.54 1.09
C GLU A 161 -3.44 4.63 1.15
N SER A 162 -2.84 5.52 0.41
CA SER A 162 -1.38 5.66 0.37
C SER A 162 -0.97 7.11 0.44
N ILE A 163 0.10 7.36 1.19
CA ILE A 163 0.76 8.66 1.25
C ILE A 163 2.27 8.49 1.22
N LEU A 164 2.94 9.18 0.30
CA LEU A 164 4.39 9.12 0.14
C LEU A 164 4.95 10.51 -0.24
N MET A 165 6.22 10.74 0.05
CA MET A 165 6.85 12.01 -0.36
C MET A 165 7.39 11.92 -1.77
N HIS A 166 7.09 12.96 -2.57
CA HIS A 166 7.70 13.22 -3.87
C HIS A 166 8.15 14.67 -3.91
N ASP A 167 9.45 14.88 -4.03
CA ASP A 167 10.08 16.18 -3.78
C ASP A 167 9.62 16.74 -2.42
N ASP A 168 9.15 17.99 -2.38
CA ASP A 168 8.66 18.65 -1.16
C ASP A 168 7.15 18.48 -0.95
N HIS A 169 6.49 17.56 -1.67
CA HIS A 169 5.04 17.34 -1.61
C HIS A 169 4.68 15.97 -1.05
N ALA A 170 3.62 15.92 -0.28
CA ALA A 170 2.99 14.63 0.05
C ALA A 170 2.06 14.22 -1.10
N LEU A 171 2.35 13.09 -1.73
CA LEU A 171 1.54 12.47 -2.76
C LEU A 171 0.56 11.49 -2.10
N MET A 172 -0.72 11.77 -2.22
CA MET A 172 -1.82 10.93 -1.76
C MET A 172 -2.36 10.13 -2.96
N LEU A 173 -2.23 8.81 -2.92
CA LEU A 173 -2.76 7.95 -3.97
C LEU A 173 -4.22 7.59 -3.63
N TYR A 174 -5.12 7.87 -4.57
CA TYR A 174 -6.50 7.41 -4.48
C TYR A 174 -6.57 5.94 -4.89
N GLU A 175 -7.29 5.13 -4.15
CA GLU A 175 -7.24 3.68 -4.32
C GLU A 175 -7.95 3.16 -5.58
N ALA A 176 -9.10 3.77 -5.97
CA ALA A 176 -9.95 3.28 -7.07
C ALA A 176 -9.70 4.05 -8.38
N ASN A 177 -8.82 3.53 -9.24
CA ASN A 177 -8.32 4.21 -10.43
C ASN A 177 -8.69 3.54 -11.76
N GLY A 178 -9.62 2.58 -11.76
CA GLY A 178 -10.04 1.84 -12.94
C GLY A 178 -10.56 2.74 -14.07
N ALA A 179 -10.42 2.28 -15.31
CA ALA A 179 -10.78 3.05 -16.49
C ALA A 179 -12.28 3.38 -16.58
N ASN A 180 -13.14 2.54 -16.01
CA ASN A 180 -14.57 2.81 -15.95
C ASN A 180 -14.95 3.84 -14.87
N LEU A 181 -14.14 3.99 -13.82
CA LEU A 181 -14.36 4.94 -12.73
C LEU A 181 -13.82 6.33 -13.03
N GLN A 182 -12.65 6.40 -13.65
CA GLN A 182 -11.95 7.65 -13.96
C GLN A 182 -11.43 7.65 -15.39
N ARG A 183 -12.02 8.48 -16.27
CA ARG A 183 -11.44 8.75 -17.59
C ARG A 183 -10.23 9.66 -17.48
N GLY A 184 -9.08 9.14 -17.13
CA GLY A 184 -7.86 9.90 -16.88
C GLY A 184 -7.64 10.07 -15.40
N ALA A 185 -7.10 9.00 -14.80
CA ALA A 185 -6.77 8.93 -13.41
C ALA A 185 -5.82 10.06 -12.96
N TYR A 186 -6.01 10.50 -11.75
CA TYR A 186 -5.12 11.44 -11.08
C TYR A 186 -5.10 11.18 -9.58
N HIS A 187 -4.00 11.58 -8.98
CA HIS A 187 -3.81 11.58 -7.54
C HIS A 187 -3.56 13.01 -7.06
N ILE A 188 -3.41 13.19 -5.75
CA ILE A 188 -3.30 14.53 -5.14
C ILE A 188 -1.88 14.75 -4.61
N LEU A 189 -1.30 15.87 -4.98
CA LEU A 189 -0.09 16.42 -4.36
C LEU A 189 -0.51 17.50 -3.36
N PHE A 190 -0.05 17.37 -2.13
CA PHE A 190 -0.19 18.37 -1.08
C PHE A 190 1.15 19.05 -0.82
N SER A 191 1.18 20.37 -0.90
CA SER A 191 2.33 21.17 -0.52
C SER A 191 2.26 21.57 0.97
N PRO A 192 3.14 21.05 1.82
CA PRO A 192 3.14 21.43 3.25
C PRO A 192 3.46 22.91 3.47
N LYS A 193 4.20 23.52 2.55
CA LYS A 193 4.67 24.91 2.67
C LYS A 193 3.53 25.93 2.60
N ASP A 194 2.67 25.78 1.63
CA ASP A 194 1.54 26.71 1.37
C ASP A 194 0.18 26.06 1.60
N GLN A 195 0.17 24.81 2.01
CA GLN A 195 -1.01 24.00 2.30
C GLN A 195 -2.00 23.90 1.13
N ASN A 196 -1.49 23.98 -0.10
CA ASN A 196 -2.28 23.84 -1.31
C ASN A 196 -2.26 22.40 -1.82
N THR A 197 -3.32 22.04 -2.55
CA THR A 197 -3.40 20.76 -3.26
C THR A 197 -3.39 20.98 -4.75
N SER A 198 -2.73 20.08 -5.47
CA SER A 198 -2.73 20.01 -6.93
C SER A 198 -2.93 18.57 -7.38
N ARG A 199 -3.15 18.37 -8.69
CA ARG A 199 -3.34 17.04 -9.27
C ARG A 199 -2.09 16.59 -10.01
N ILE A 200 -1.73 15.33 -9.83
CA ILE A 200 -0.78 14.65 -10.68
C ILE A 200 -1.52 13.59 -11.51
N ARG A 201 -1.37 13.62 -12.82
CA ARG A 201 -2.01 12.64 -13.72
C ARG A 201 -1.37 11.26 -13.53
N SER A 202 -2.18 10.21 -13.66
CA SER A 202 -1.73 8.83 -13.61
C SER A 202 -2.25 8.04 -14.82
N VAL A 203 -1.65 6.88 -15.06
CA VAL A 203 -2.28 5.82 -15.84
C VAL A 203 -3.44 5.23 -15.04
N ASN A 204 -4.45 4.72 -15.74
CA ASN A 204 -5.46 3.91 -15.08
C ASN A 204 -4.88 2.55 -14.68
N ILE A 205 -5.29 2.07 -13.54
CA ILE A 205 -5.03 0.71 -13.06
C ILE A 205 -6.32 0.13 -12.52
N GLU A 206 -6.62 -1.08 -12.94
CA GLU A 206 -7.78 -1.80 -12.41
C GLU A 206 -7.49 -2.30 -11.00
N TYR A 207 -8.55 -2.43 -10.21
CA TYR A 207 -8.50 -2.83 -8.81
C TYR A 207 -7.94 -1.74 -7.87
N ARG A 208 -7.84 -2.08 -6.58
CA ARG A 208 -7.42 -1.13 -5.55
C ARG A 208 -5.89 -0.95 -5.54
N ILE A 209 -5.44 0.27 -5.29
CA ILE A 209 -4.10 0.57 -4.82
C ILE A 209 -4.21 0.78 -3.31
N THR A 210 -3.80 -0.19 -2.52
CA THR A 210 -4.01 -0.16 -1.07
C THR A 210 -2.84 0.42 -0.28
N ASP A 211 -1.63 0.44 -0.82
CA ASP A 211 -0.51 1.20 -0.27
C ASP A 211 0.65 1.31 -1.27
N ALA A 212 1.64 2.14 -0.96
CA ALA A 212 2.82 2.40 -1.78
C ALA A 212 4.10 2.59 -0.97
N THR A 213 5.21 2.12 -1.53
CA THR A 213 6.54 2.39 -0.97
C THR A 213 6.94 3.84 -1.18
N ARG A 214 7.95 4.31 -0.48
CA ARG A 214 8.61 5.59 -0.76
C ARG A 214 9.12 5.62 -2.19
N VAL A 215 9.13 6.83 -2.79
CA VAL A 215 9.76 7.09 -4.08
C VAL A 215 11.28 6.96 -3.92
N ASP A 216 11.92 6.23 -4.82
CA ASP A 216 13.37 6.11 -4.86
C ASP A 216 14.03 7.29 -5.62
N GLU A 217 15.37 7.30 -5.66
CA GLU A 217 16.18 8.34 -6.34
C GLU A 217 15.91 8.45 -7.85
N ASN A 218 15.32 7.44 -8.45
CA ASN A 218 14.96 7.40 -9.87
C ASN A 218 13.49 7.79 -10.12
N GLY A 219 12.77 8.21 -9.09
CA GLY A 219 11.35 8.55 -9.18
C GLY A 219 10.41 7.34 -9.20
N LYS A 220 10.88 6.16 -8.80
CA LYS A 220 10.12 4.90 -8.83
C LYS A 220 9.59 4.52 -7.46
N PHE A 221 8.43 3.89 -7.45
CA PHE A 221 7.81 3.34 -6.24
C PHE A 221 6.97 2.11 -6.58
N TRP A 222 6.77 1.24 -5.62
CA TRP A 222 5.93 0.05 -5.74
C TRP A 222 4.62 0.26 -5.01
N THR A 223 3.55 -0.35 -5.53
CA THR A 223 2.24 -0.35 -4.90
C THR A 223 1.74 -1.77 -4.72
N ILE A 224 0.90 -1.98 -3.72
CA ILE A 224 0.02 -3.14 -3.66
C ILE A 224 -1.14 -2.88 -4.63
N ASN A 225 -1.43 -3.86 -5.48
CA ASN A 225 -2.62 -3.87 -6.30
C ASN A 225 -3.46 -5.10 -5.96
N TYR A 226 -4.60 -4.85 -5.35
CA TYR A 226 -5.43 -5.85 -4.70
C TYR A 226 -6.84 -5.88 -5.28
N PHE A 227 -7.40 -7.08 -5.43
CA PHE A 227 -8.79 -7.27 -5.81
C PHE A 227 -9.41 -8.45 -5.08
N TRP A 228 -10.49 -8.16 -4.38
CA TRP A 228 -11.44 -9.14 -3.88
C TRP A 228 -12.68 -9.14 -4.76
N PRO A 229 -13.21 -10.31 -5.22
CA PRO A 229 -14.37 -10.36 -6.11
C PRO A 229 -15.64 -9.69 -5.58
N GLY A 230 -15.76 -9.52 -4.26
CA GLY A 230 -16.86 -8.76 -3.64
C GLY A 230 -16.90 -7.29 -4.04
N ASP A 231 -15.74 -6.70 -4.36
CA ASP A 231 -15.62 -5.29 -4.77
C ASP A 231 -15.96 -5.06 -6.24
N LYS A 232 -16.25 -6.13 -7.00
CA LYS A 232 -16.49 -6.04 -8.46
C LYS A 232 -17.56 -5.02 -8.83
N LYS A 233 -18.63 -4.91 -8.04
CA LYS A 233 -19.71 -3.96 -8.31
C LYS A 233 -19.28 -2.52 -8.06
N ALA A 234 -18.49 -2.27 -7.03
CA ALA A 234 -18.03 -0.93 -6.68
C ALA A 234 -16.92 -0.45 -7.61
N LEU A 235 -16.00 -1.35 -7.98
CA LEU A 235 -14.83 -1.02 -8.82
C LEU A 235 -15.12 -1.06 -10.32
N GLU A 236 -16.20 -1.71 -10.77
CA GLU A 236 -16.57 -1.86 -12.19
C GLU A 236 -15.37 -2.15 -13.10
N PRO A 237 -14.52 -3.17 -12.80
CA PRO A 237 -13.25 -3.32 -13.48
C PRO A 237 -13.41 -3.51 -14.99
N SER A 238 -12.58 -2.80 -15.73
CA SER A 238 -12.38 -2.93 -17.17
C SER A 238 -11.42 -4.09 -17.45
N ARG A 239 -10.83 -4.11 -18.66
CA ARG A 239 -9.80 -5.08 -19.02
C ARG A 239 -8.54 -4.84 -18.18
N ASP A 240 -8.01 -5.86 -17.56
CA ASP A 240 -6.77 -5.82 -16.81
C ASP A 240 -5.58 -5.91 -17.78
N LEU A 241 -5.09 -4.77 -18.23
CA LEU A 241 -3.98 -4.68 -19.19
C LEU A 241 -2.68 -5.28 -18.65
N ILE A 242 -2.53 -5.42 -17.34
CA ILE A 242 -1.35 -6.03 -16.73
C ILE A 242 -1.38 -7.54 -17.01
N PHE A 243 -2.48 -8.21 -16.69
CA PHE A 243 -2.63 -9.64 -16.97
C PHE A 243 -2.82 -9.98 -18.46
N GLU A 244 -3.15 -9.01 -19.31
CA GLU A 244 -3.12 -9.21 -20.76
C GLU A 244 -1.69 -9.23 -21.32
N ASN A 245 -0.78 -8.50 -20.68
CA ASN A 245 0.62 -8.36 -21.13
C ASN A 245 1.61 -9.22 -20.33
N THR A 246 1.18 -9.79 -19.19
CA THR A 246 2.01 -10.63 -18.33
C THR A 246 1.24 -11.90 -17.98
N PRO A 247 1.83 -13.09 -18.18
CA PRO A 247 1.16 -14.35 -17.83
C PRO A 247 0.77 -14.38 -16.35
N LYS A 248 -0.41 -14.92 -16.05
CA LYS A 248 -0.81 -15.21 -14.68
C LYS A 248 -0.01 -16.40 -14.16
N GLY A 249 0.40 -16.33 -12.90
CA GLY A 249 0.92 -17.47 -12.17
C GLY A 249 -0.18 -18.51 -11.84
N ASP A 250 0.23 -19.66 -11.36
CA ASP A 250 -0.68 -20.83 -11.20
C ASP A 250 -1.86 -20.54 -10.28
N SER A 251 -1.62 -19.87 -9.15
CA SER A 251 -2.70 -19.56 -8.22
C SER A 251 -3.67 -18.50 -8.77
N HIS A 252 -3.16 -17.52 -9.52
CA HIS A 252 -4.00 -16.50 -10.17
C HIS A 252 -4.75 -17.01 -11.41
N GLN A 253 -4.31 -18.11 -12.03
CA GLN A 253 -5.05 -18.72 -13.14
C GLN A 253 -6.37 -19.35 -12.68
N SER A 254 -6.37 -19.90 -11.48
CA SER A 254 -7.54 -20.59 -10.89
C SER A 254 -8.41 -19.67 -10.02
N SER A 255 -8.06 -18.40 -9.87
CA SER A 255 -8.74 -17.44 -8.97
C SER A 255 -9.15 -16.14 -9.68
N ASN A 256 -10.18 -15.51 -9.13
CA ASN A 256 -10.54 -14.12 -9.47
C ASN A 256 -9.95 -13.10 -8.48
N ILE A 257 -9.24 -13.54 -7.45
CA ILE A 257 -8.52 -12.68 -6.51
C ILE A 257 -7.25 -12.17 -7.20
N VAL A 258 -6.84 -10.94 -6.91
CA VAL A 258 -5.57 -10.39 -7.35
C VAL A 258 -4.79 -9.89 -6.15
N GLU A 259 -3.58 -10.40 -5.97
CA GLU A 259 -2.61 -9.94 -4.98
C GLU A 259 -1.26 -9.80 -5.70
N ARG A 260 -0.90 -8.56 -6.06
CA ARG A 260 0.34 -8.30 -6.80
C ARG A 260 0.95 -6.96 -6.42
N LEU A 261 2.25 -6.82 -6.64
CA LEU A 261 2.98 -5.56 -6.52
C LEU A 261 3.30 -5.02 -7.91
N ILE A 262 3.14 -3.71 -8.09
CA ILE A 262 3.35 -3.04 -9.37
C ILE A 262 4.28 -1.85 -9.18
N GLU A 263 5.28 -1.72 -10.06
CA GLU A 263 6.19 -0.58 -10.06
C GLU A 263 5.69 0.55 -10.95
N PHE A 264 5.65 1.75 -10.38
CA PHE A 264 5.37 3.00 -11.08
C PHE A 264 6.62 3.90 -11.12
N GLU A 265 6.62 4.85 -12.06
CA GLU A 265 7.60 5.93 -12.17
C GLU A 265 6.88 7.27 -12.24
N ILE A 266 7.36 8.26 -11.49
CA ILE A 266 6.94 9.66 -11.64
C ILE A 266 7.86 10.33 -12.66
N LYS A 267 7.33 10.58 -13.84
CA LYS A 267 8.07 11.15 -14.95
C LYS A 267 7.27 12.23 -15.66
N ASN A 268 7.91 13.38 -15.93
CA ASN A 268 7.25 14.50 -16.59
C ASN A 268 5.92 14.91 -15.91
N LYS A 269 5.88 14.95 -14.59
CA LYS A 269 4.70 15.25 -13.78
C LYS A 269 3.52 14.30 -14.02
N ARG A 270 3.81 13.04 -14.29
CA ARG A 270 2.81 11.97 -14.47
C ARG A 270 3.31 10.69 -13.80
N ILE A 271 2.38 9.91 -13.29
CA ILE A 271 2.63 8.55 -12.82
C ILE A 271 2.36 7.59 -13.99
N ILE A 272 3.34 6.77 -14.31
CA ILE A 272 3.30 5.81 -15.42
C ILE A 272 3.79 4.45 -14.96
N PHE A 273 3.40 3.39 -15.66
CA PHE A 273 4.00 2.07 -15.46
C PHE A 273 5.47 2.09 -15.85
N THR A 274 6.29 1.35 -15.12
CA THR A 274 7.65 1.03 -15.55
C THR A 274 7.63 -0.16 -16.52
N LYS A 275 8.82 -0.65 -16.87
CA LYS A 275 8.97 -1.90 -17.63
C LYS A 275 9.13 -3.14 -16.74
N SER A 276 9.13 -2.94 -15.42
CA SER A 276 9.23 -4.04 -14.46
C SER A 276 7.98 -4.92 -14.56
N GLU A 277 8.18 -6.22 -14.55
CA GLU A 277 7.06 -7.16 -14.44
C GLU A 277 6.41 -7.04 -13.07
N PRO A 278 5.09 -7.24 -12.96
CA PRO A 278 4.41 -7.28 -11.67
C PRO A 278 4.91 -8.48 -10.86
N ILE A 279 5.07 -8.27 -9.55
CA ILE A 279 5.36 -9.36 -8.61
C ILE A 279 4.02 -9.94 -8.17
N GLN A 280 3.65 -11.09 -8.70
CA GLN A 280 2.43 -11.81 -8.31
C GLN A 280 2.72 -12.61 -7.03
N LEU A 281 1.88 -12.47 -6.02
CA LEU A 281 2.01 -13.23 -4.78
C LEU A 281 1.28 -14.57 -4.92
N VAL A 282 1.86 -15.66 -4.41
CA VAL A 282 1.13 -16.93 -4.31
C VAL A 282 -0.12 -16.69 -3.46
N LEU A 283 -1.31 -16.90 -4.03
CA LEU A 283 -2.58 -16.70 -3.33
C LEU A 283 -2.77 -17.73 -2.21
N ASN A 284 -3.51 -17.32 -1.18
CA ASN A 284 -3.99 -18.25 -0.17
C ASN A 284 -5.29 -18.90 -0.69
N GLU A 285 -5.35 -20.24 -0.73
CA GLU A 285 -6.51 -20.98 -1.23
C GLU A 285 -7.77 -20.73 -0.36
N ASP A 286 -7.60 -20.51 0.95
CA ASP A 286 -8.71 -20.42 1.89
C ASP A 286 -9.37 -19.04 1.96
N SER A 287 -8.61 -17.96 1.73
CA SER A 287 -9.15 -16.61 1.84
C SER A 287 -8.21 -15.54 1.25
N PRO A 288 -8.75 -14.48 0.63
CA PRO A 288 -7.95 -13.33 0.20
C PRO A 288 -7.33 -12.64 1.42
N ARG A 289 -6.14 -12.10 1.22
CA ARG A 289 -5.42 -11.31 2.22
C ARG A 289 -5.54 -9.85 1.84
N ASN A 290 -6.23 -9.08 2.66
CA ASN A 290 -6.37 -7.65 2.44
C ASN A 290 -5.06 -6.93 2.81
N TRP A 291 -4.10 -6.94 1.87
CA TRP A 291 -2.82 -6.26 2.03
C TRP A 291 -3.03 -4.75 1.96
N GLU A 292 -2.75 -4.05 3.04
CA GLU A 292 -2.98 -2.61 3.16
C GLU A 292 -1.73 -1.81 3.50
N SER A 293 -0.59 -2.46 3.63
CA SER A 293 0.65 -1.73 3.91
C SER A 293 1.84 -2.34 3.21
N ILE A 294 2.73 -1.49 2.67
CA ILE A 294 3.97 -1.91 2.02
C ILE A 294 5.12 -0.96 2.30
N VAL A 295 6.28 -1.51 2.64
CA VAL A 295 7.54 -0.75 2.69
C VAL A 295 8.67 -1.54 2.02
N ARG A 296 9.67 -0.86 1.46
CA ARG A 296 10.90 -1.51 1.04
C ARG A 296 11.68 -2.02 2.26
N PHE A 297 12.25 -3.21 2.15
CA PHE A 297 13.15 -3.78 3.14
C PHE A 297 14.57 -3.85 2.57
N ASP A 298 15.25 -2.73 2.61
CA ASP A 298 16.55 -2.50 1.96
C ASP A 298 16.48 -2.87 0.45
N ASN A 299 17.52 -3.50 -0.07
CA ASN A 299 17.57 -4.08 -1.41
C ASN A 299 17.17 -5.57 -1.44
N LYS A 300 16.51 -6.09 -0.39
CA LYS A 300 16.17 -7.51 -0.24
C LYS A 300 14.76 -7.83 -0.71
N GLY A 301 13.86 -6.87 -0.65
CA GLY A 301 12.44 -7.07 -0.98
C GLY A 301 11.53 -6.05 -0.32
N PHE A 302 10.34 -6.51 0.04
CA PHE A 302 9.32 -5.70 0.70
C PHE A 302 8.84 -6.34 1.99
N LEU A 303 8.37 -5.52 2.92
CA LEU A 303 7.48 -5.94 3.99
C LEU A 303 6.08 -5.49 3.61
N ILE A 304 5.12 -6.40 3.75
CA ILE A 304 3.70 -6.13 3.52
C ILE A 304 2.91 -6.54 4.76
N ALA A 305 1.83 -5.83 5.02
CA ALA A 305 0.94 -6.19 6.12
C ALA A 305 -0.53 -6.13 5.70
N THR A 306 -1.34 -6.98 6.34
CA THR A 306 -2.79 -6.94 6.22
C THR A 306 -3.39 -6.10 7.35
N ASP A 307 -4.63 -5.67 7.16
CA ASP A 307 -5.48 -5.08 8.17
C ASP A 307 -5.96 -6.12 9.21
N LYS A 308 -7.26 -6.37 9.24
CA LYS A 308 -7.96 -7.39 10.03
C LYS A 308 -8.33 -8.65 9.25
N HIS A 309 -8.12 -8.66 7.93
CA HIS A 309 -8.57 -9.72 7.04
C HIS A 309 -7.42 -10.49 6.37
N PRO A 310 -7.28 -11.80 6.66
CA PRO A 310 -8.06 -12.62 7.60
C PRO A 310 -7.73 -12.35 9.08
N ARG A 311 -6.56 -11.80 9.36
CA ARG A 311 -6.01 -11.32 10.64
C ARG A 311 -4.83 -10.40 10.32
N MET A 312 -4.31 -9.66 11.27
CA MET A 312 -3.04 -8.94 11.10
C MET A 312 -1.92 -9.93 10.77
N ILE A 313 -1.31 -9.77 9.61
CA ILE A 313 -0.18 -10.55 9.10
C ILE A 313 0.92 -9.57 8.68
N LEU A 314 2.15 -9.78 9.14
CA LEU A 314 3.33 -9.15 8.58
C LEU A 314 4.10 -10.18 7.78
N SER A 315 4.47 -9.87 6.55
CA SER A 315 5.20 -10.80 5.70
C SER A 315 6.32 -10.11 4.91
N PHE A 316 7.33 -10.90 4.60
CA PHE A 316 8.41 -10.50 3.72
C PHE A 316 8.20 -11.08 2.30
N VAL A 317 8.31 -10.22 1.30
CA VAL A 317 8.30 -10.56 -0.13
C VAL A 317 9.72 -10.34 -0.65
N PRO A 318 10.47 -11.40 -1.00
CA PRO A 318 11.81 -11.23 -1.53
C PRO A 318 11.79 -10.63 -2.95
N PHE A 319 12.82 -9.88 -3.32
CA PHE A 319 13.13 -9.66 -4.73
C PHE A 319 13.56 -10.98 -5.36
N ASN A 320 13.13 -11.23 -6.59
CA ASN A 320 13.55 -12.41 -7.38
C ASN A 320 14.97 -12.23 -7.95
#